data_a0788fc603699b7058b87f7634589b06
#
_entry.id   a0788fc603699b7058b87f7634589b06
#
_cell.length_a   1.000
_cell.length_b   1.000
_cell.length_c   1.000
_cell.angle_alpha   90.00
_cell.angle_beta   90.00
_cell.angle_gamma   90.00
#
_symmetry.space_group_name_H-M   'P 1'
#
loop_
_entity.id
_entity.type
_entity.pdbx_description
1 polymer ?
#
loop_
_entity_poly.entity_id
_entity_poly.type
_entity_poly.pdbx_seq_one_letter_code
_entity_poly.pdbx_strand_id
1 'polypeptide(L)'
;MRTISAAQRRALLGRRHRLAPDAAASDPLDVADSLVAMHSTDPTTVYLSTWARTRDCRRTPLEDALYTERSLLRLLAVRRTVFVTPRPLAPLFLRACAADVADRERRTLLTLLAASGVAEPERFLNEARDAASG
;
A
#
# COMPACT_ATOMS: atom_id res chain seq x y z
N MET A 1 23.73 -26.47 -15.51
CA MET A 1 22.70 -25.72 -14.74
C MET A 1 23.35 -25.15 -13.48
N ARG A 2 23.27 -23.85 -13.22
CA ARG A 2 23.97 -23.22 -12.08
C ARG A 2 23.12 -23.43 -10.82
N THR A 3 23.61 -24.15 -9.84
CA THR A 3 22.91 -24.42 -8.58
C THR A 3 23.22 -23.32 -7.56
N ILE A 4 22.20 -22.74 -6.95
CA ILE A 4 22.32 -21.72 -5.91
C ILE A 4 22.09 -22.38 -4.55
N SER A 5 23.03 -22.26 -3.62
CA SER A 5 22.90 -22.78 -2.25
C SER A 5 21.85 -21.98 -1.46
N ALA A 6 21.32 -22.59 -0.39
CA ALA A 6 20.40 -21.91 0.51
C ALA A 6 21.01 -20.66 1.17
N ALA A 7 22.30 -20.66 1.46
CA ALA A 7 23.02 -19.52 1.99
C ALA A 7 23.09 -18.37 0.97
N GLN A 8 23.44 -18.68 -0.29
CA GLN A 8 23.46 -17.69 -1.37
C GLN A 8 22.07 -17.11 -1.62
N ARG A 9 21.02 -17.95 -1.60
CA ARG A 9 19.64 -17.48 -1.74
C ARG A 9 19.25 -16.52 -0.63
N ARG A 10 19.55 -16.85 0.64
CA ARG A 10 19.28 -15.96 1.79
C ARG A 10 20.04 -14.63 1.67
N ALA A 11 21.31 -14.65 1.30
CA ALA A 11 22.09 -13.44 1.09
C ALA A 11 21.51 -12.55 -0.02
N LEU A 12 21.13 -13.13 -1.16
CA LEU A 12 20.50 -12.40 -2.26
C LEU A 12 19.15 -11.77 -1.84
N LEU A 13 18.31 -12.52 -1.13
CA LEU A 13 17.03 -12.01 -0.63
C LEU A 13 17.23 -10.91 0.41
N GLY A 14 18.18 -11.08 1.35
CA GLY A 14 18.52 -10.05 2.33
C GLY A 14 18.92 -8.72 1.66
N ARG A 15 19.77 -8.77 0.65
CA ARG A 15 20.17 -7.58 -0.12
C ARG A 15 19.03 -6.99 -0.92
N ARG A 16 18.29 -7.83 -1.67
CA ARG A 16 17.17 -7.38 -2.51
C ARG A 16 16.08 -6.70 -1.69
N HIS A 17 15.82 -7.20 -0.49
CA HIS A 17 14.81 -6.63 0.41
C HIS A 17 15.38 -5.58 1.37
N ARG A 18 16.57 -5.04 1.12
CA ARG A 18 17.20 -3.98 1.93
C ARG A 18 17.45 -4.36 3.40
N LEU A 19 17.48 -5.66 3.72
CA LEU A 19 17.71 -6.16 5.09
C LEU A 19 19.19 -6.42 5.41
N ALA A 20 20.05 -6.44 4.42
CA ALA A 20 21.50 -6.54 4.62
C ALA A 20 22.06 -5.13 4.91
N PRO A 21 23.00 -4.98 5.89
CA PRO A 21 23.52 -3.67 6.28
C PRO A 21 24.14 -2.85 5.14
N ASP A 22 24.81 -3.54 4.22
CA ASP A 22 25.45 -2.93 3.04
C ASP A 22 24.46 -2.56 1.92
N ALA A 23 23.23 -3.03 2.02
CA ALA A 23 22.16 -2.77 1.06
C ALA A 23 21.00 -1.94 1.66
N ALA A 24 21.13 -1.45 2.89
CA ALA A 24 20.12 -0.64 3.54
C ALA A 24 19.79 0.61 2.70
N ALA A 25 18.50 0.92 2.64
CA ALA A 25 17.96 2.06 1.88
C ALA A 25 18.35 3.41 2.49
N SER A 26 18.35 4.45 1.67
CA SER A 26 18.61 5.82 2.12
C SER A 26 17.37 6.48 2.74
N ASP A 27 16.20 6.16 2.22
CA ASP A 27 14.93 6.79 2.59
C ASP A 27 13.72 5.82 2.42
N PRO A 28 12.52 6.21 2.90
CA PRO A 28 11.32 5.39 2.83
C PRO A 28 10.84 5.07 1.40
N LEU A 29 11.07 5.97 0.45
CA LEU A 29 10.68 5.77 -0.95
C LEU A 29 11.52 4.66 -1.59
N ASP A 30 12.85 4.66 -1.36
CA ASP A 30 13.77 3.60 -1.81
C ASP A 30 13.38 2.22 -1.21
N VAL A 31 12.90 2.19 0.05
CA VAL A 31 12.33 0.97 0.64
C VAL A 31 11.11 0.51 -0.14
N ALA A 32 10.15 1.40 -0.36
CA ALA A 32 8.90 1.09 -1.03
C ALA A 32 9.13 0.62 -2.48
N ASP A 33 10.03 1.28 -3.21
CA ASP A 33 10.42 0.91 -4.58
C ASP A 33 11.03 -0.50 -4.61
N SER A 34 11.90 -0.83 -3.66
CA SER A 34 12.55 -2.15 -3.60
C SER A 34 11.57 -3.29 -3.30
N LEU A 35 10.46 -3.00 -2.60
CA LEU A 35 9.43 -3.96 -2.21
C LEU A 35 8.20 -3.92 -3.13
N VAL A 36 8.09 -2.91 -4.01
CA VAL A 36 6.92 -2.60 -4.84
C VAL A 36 5.74 -2.09 -4.01
N ALA A 37 5.47 -2.70 -2.86
CA ALA A 37 4.48 -2.25 -1.90
C ALA A 37 4.78 -2.80 -0.50
N MET A 38 4.40 -2.04 0.53
CA MET A 38 4.47 -2.43 1.93
C MET A 38 3.06 -2.67 2.47
N HIS A 39 2.86 -3.78 3.19
CA HIS A 39 1.60 -4.07 3.85
C HIS A 39 1.29 -2.99 4.91
N SER A 40 0.05 -2.48 4.93
CA SER A 40 -0.33 -1.32 5.73
C SER A 40 -1.73 -1.43 6.35
N THR A 41 -2.26 -2.64 6.50
CA THR A 41 -3.53 -2.84 7.22
C THR A 41 -3.40 -2.39 8.67
N ASP A 42 -2.28 -2.72 9.32
CA ASP A 42 -1.83 -2.08 10.53
C ASP A 42 -0.82 -0.97 10.15
N PRO A 43 -1.09 0.32 10.46
CA PRO A 43 -0.18 1.42 10.17
C PRO A 43 1.23 1.23 10.74
N THR A 44 1.36 0.63 11.92
CA THR A 44 2.64 0.35 12.58
C THR A 44 3.57 -0.50 11.71
N THR A 45 3.00 -1.41 10.93
CA THR A 45 3.77 -2.30 10.05
C THR A 45 4.60 -1.54 9.02
N VAL A 46 4.11 -0.40 8.52
CA VAL A 46 4.84 0.43 7.53
C VAL A 46 6.08 1.05 8.19
N TYR A 47 5.93 1.56 9.42
CA TYR A 47 7.05 2.13 10.18
C TYR A 47 8.12 1.07 10.47
N LEU A 48 7.71 -0.08 10.99
CA LEU A 48 8.62 -1.18 11.29
C LEU A 48 9.32 -1.72 10.03
N SER A 49 8.57 -1.84 8.93
CA SER A 49 9.11 -2.24 7.62
C SER A 49 10.18 -1.28 7.11
N THR A 50 9.94 0.01 7.24
CA THR A 50 10.87 1.07 6.84
C THR A 50 12.10 1.06 7.75
N TRP A 51 11.89 1.02 9.06
CA TRP A 51 12.98 1.00 10.04
C TRP A 51 13.93 -0.17 9.87
N ALA A 52 13.38 -1.36 9.62
CA ALA A 52 14.22 -2.55 9.41
C ALA A 52 15.09 -2.46 8.14
N ARG A 53 14.88 -1.49 7.26
CA ARG A 53 15.48 -1.41 5.93
C ARG A 53 16.22 -0.10 5.65
N THR A 54 16.07 0.90 6.50
CA THR A 54 16.79 2.18 6.37
C THR A 54 17.99 2.24 7.30
N ARG A 55 19.00 3.02 6.90
CA ARG A 55 20.19 3.25 7.73
C ARG A 55 19.89 4.16 8.92
N ASP A 56 18.98 5.11 8.70
CA ASP A 56 18.62 6.12 9.69
C ASP A 56 17.12 5.99 10.03
N CYS A 57 16.89 5.52 11.25
CA CYS A 57 15.58 5.15 11.76
C CYS A 57 14.82 6.38 12.28
N ARG A 58 14.36 7.27 11.38
CA ARG A 58 13.57 8.44 11.74
C ARG A 58 12.14 8.32 11.23
N ARG A 59 11.21 8.87 12.00
CA ARG A 59 9.77 8.84 11.70
C ARG A 59 9.39 9.88 10.64
N THR A 60 9.94 11.08 10.77
CA THR A 60 9.57 12.25 9.94
C THR A 60 9.66 11.99 8.43
N PRO A 61 10.74 11.40 7.86
CA PRO A 61 10.80 11.16 6.43
C PRO A 61 9.68 10.26 5.88
N LEU A 62 9.21 9.29 6.68
CA LEU A 62 8.09 8.45 6.26
C LEU A 62 6.77 9.21 6.32
N GLU A 63 6.57 10.05 7.32
CA GLU A 63 5.37 10.89 7.43
C GLU A 63 5.31 11.94 6.33
N ASP A 64 6.43 12.56 6.00
CA ASP A 64 6.52 13.50 4.89
C ASP A 64 6.16 12.82 3.56
N ALA A 65 6.74 11.65 3.30
CA ALA A 65 6.43 10.88 2.10
C ALA A 65 4.95 10.46 2.00
N LEU A 66 4.29 10.17 3.13
CA LEU A 66 2.88 9.74 3.16
C LEU A 66 1.88 10.90 3.14
N TYR A 67 2.17 11.99 3.86
CA TYR A 67 1.15 13.03 4.17
C TYR A 67 1.46 14.38 3.56
N THR A 68 2.73 14.78 3.46
CA THR A 68 3.15 16.09 2.94
C THR A 68 3.40 16.02 1.45
N GLU A 69 4.39 15.24 1.03
CA GLU A 69 4.80 15.10 -0.37
C GLU A 69 3.87 14.19 -1.16
N ARG A 70 3.25 13.23 -0.48
CA ARG A 70 2.43 12.18 -1.09
C ARG A 70 3.17 11.41 -2.19
N SER A 71 4.46 11.22 -2.01
CA SER A 71 5.28 10.34 -2.84
C SER A 71 4.97 8.85 -2.61
N LEU A 72 4.45 8.54 -1.42
CA LEU A 72 3.87 7.23 -1.04
C LEU A 72 2.36 7.35 -0.87
N LEU A 73 1.61 6.41 -1.42
CA LEU A 73 0.15 6.36 -1.32
C LEU A 73 -0.32 5.09 -0.60
N ARG A 74 -1.28 5.26 0.33
CA ARG A 74 -2.02 4.14 0.92
C ARG A 74 -3.25 3.84 0.06
N LEU A 75 -3.41 2.59 -0.33
CA LEU A 75 -4.56 2.16 -1.12
C LEU A 75 -4.99 0.73 -0.76
N LEU A 76 -6.28 0.48 -0.89
CA LEU A 76 -6.84 -0.85 -0.78
C LEU A 76 -6.55 -1.60 -2.08
N ALA A 77 -5.90 -2.78 -1.97
CA ALA A 77 -5.47 -3.52 -3.15
C ALA A 77 -5.70 -5.03 -2.98
N VAL A 78 -4.64 -5.81 -2.97
CA VAL A 78 -4.71 -7.28 -2.98
C VAL A 78 -5.50 -7.82 -1.79
N ARG A 79 -6.49 -8.69 -2.05
CA ARG A 79 -7.29 -9.41 -1.04
C ARG A 79 -7.96 -8.51 0.01
N ARG A 80 -8.36 -7.28 -0.38
CA ARG A 80 -8.98 -6.30 0.54
C ARG A 80 -8.05 -5.87 1.67
N THR A 81 -6.75 -5.90 1.46
CA THR A 81 -5.77 -5.39 2.41
C THR A 81 -5.20 -4.06 1.94
N VAL A 82 -4.77 -3.23 2.89
CA VAL A 82 -4.20 -1.91 2.60
C VAL A 82 -2.69 -2.05 2.39
N PHE A 83 -2.21 -1.40 1.34
CA PHE A 83 -0.79 -1.31 1.00
C PHE A 83 -0.34 0.14 0.88
N VAL A 84 0.93 0.38 1.17
CA VAL A 84 1.65 1.60 0.80
C VAL A 84 2.52 1.28 -0.40
N THR A 85 2.38 2.07 -1.47
CA THR A 85 3.14 1.93 -2.71
C THR A 85 3.67 3.29 -3.18
N PRO A 86 4.77 3.34 -3.93
CA PRO A 86 5.20 4.55 -4.62
C PRO A 86 4.09 5.11 -5.53
N ARG A 87 3.90 6.41 -5.49
CA ARG A 87 2.87 7.11 -6.28
C ARG A 87 2.84 6.72 -7.77
N PRO A 88 3.97 6.57 -8.48
CA PRO A 88 3.96 6.14 -9.88
C PRO A 88 3.39 4.74 -10.11
N LEU A 89 3.43 3.85 -9.12
CA LEU A 89 2.89 2.49 -9.20
C LEU A 89 1.40 2.40 -8.84
N ALA A 90 0.83 3.42 -8.20
CA ALA A 90 -0.56 3.42 -7.76
C ALA A 90 -1.57 3.13 -8.88
N PRO A 91 -1.47 3.71 -10.11
CA PRO A 91 -2.38 3.38 -11.20
C PRO A 91 -2.35 1.90 -11.59
N LEU A 92 -1.17 1.25 -11.51
CA LEU A 92 -1.04 -0.18 -11.78
C LEU A 92 -1.80 -1.01 -10.74
N PHE A 93 -1.64 -0.69 -9.45
CA PHE A 93 -2.37 -1.35 -8.36
C PHE A 93 -3.89 -1.15 -8.48
N LEU A 94 -4.32 0.08 -8.81
CA LEU A 94 -5.75 0.39 -8.99
C LEU A 94 -6.35 -0.45 -10.12
N ARG A 95 -5.66 -0.57 -11.24
CA ARG A 95 -6.16 -1.36 -12.38
C ARG A 95 -6.08 -2.86 -12.15
N ALA A 96 -5.00 -3.35 -11.55
CA ALA A 96 -4.75 -4.79 -11.42
C ALA A 96 -5.50 -5.45 -10.25
N CYS A 97 -5.80 -4.70 -9.18
CA CYS A 97 -6.27 -5.28 -7.93
C CYS A 97 -7.48 -4.56 -7.33
N ALA A 98 -7.57 -3.23 -7.46
CA ALA A 98 -8.55 -2.45 -6.72
C ALA A 98 -9.90 -2.35 -7.42
N ALA A 99 -9.97 -2.45 -8.74
CA ALA A 99 -11.21 -2.34 -9.50
C ALA A 99 -12.24 -3.39 -9.06
N ASP A 100 -11.86 -4.67 -9.06
CA ASP A 100 -12.74 -5.77 -8.64
C ASP A 100 -13.16 -5.65 -7.15
N VAL A 101 -12.25 -5.15 -6.32
CA VAL A 101 -12.53 -4.89 -4.90
C VAL A 101 -13.55 -3.76 -4.78
N ALA A 102 -13.35 -2.65 -5.47
CA ALA A 102 -14.25 -1.49 -5.46
C ALA A 102 -15.67 -1.88 -5.91
N ASP A 103 -15.80 -2.66 -6.98
CA ASP A 103 -17.09 -3.12 -7.48
C ASP A 103 -17.82 -4.02 -6.49
N ARG A 104 -17.09 -4.89 -5.79
CA ARG A 104 -17.65 -5.76 -4.77
C ARG A 104 -18.10 -4.97 -3.55
N GLU A 105 -17.26 -4.06 -3.06
CA GLU A 105 -17.60 -3.21 -1.91
C GLU A 105 -18.77 -2.29 -2.22
N ARG A 106 -18.83 -1.71 -3.43
CA ARG A 106 -19.97 -0.92 -3.88
C ARG A 106 -21.27 -1.73 -3.82
N ARG A 107 -21.30 -2.96 -4.34
CA ARG A 107 -22.49 -3.83 -4.29
C ARG A 107 -22.92 -4.13 -2.85
N THR A 108 -21.94 -4.45 -1.99
CA THR A 108 -22.20 -4.71 -0.57
C THR A 108 -22.80 -3.47 0.11
N LEU A 109 -22.23 -2.30 -0.14
CA LEU A 109 -22.70 -1.03 0.44
C LEU A 109 -24.13 -0.69 -0.03
N LEU A 110 -24.43 -0.85 -1.32
CA LEU A 110 -25.79 -0.65 -1.84
C LEU A 110 -26.82 -1.58 -1.20
N THR A 111 -26.46 -2.84 -0.97
CA THR A 111 -27.31 -3.80 -0.25
C THR A 111 -27.57 -3.37 1.18
N LEU A 112 -26.54 -2.90 1.89
CA LEU A 112 -26.66 -2.42 3.28
C LEU A 112 -27.50 -1.14 3.37
N LEU A 113 -27.32 -0.18 2.44
CA LEU A 113 -28.11 1.04 2.39
C LEU A 113 -29.58 0.73 2.15
N ALA A 114 -29.91 -0.17 1.22
CA ALA A 114 -31.28 -0.61 0.98
C ALA A 114 -31.89 -1.27 2.23
N ALA A 115 -31.14 -2.15 2.89
CA ALA A 115 -31.57 -2.80 4.13
C ALA A 115 -31.77 -1.81 5.31
N SER A 116 -31.06 -0.68 5.30
CA SER A 116 -31.20 0.41 6.29
C SER A 116 -32.35 1.38 5.96
N GLY A 117 -33.14 1.13 4.92
CA GLY A 117 -34.30 1.95 4.56
C GLY A 117 -34.00 3.15 3.65
N VAL A 118 -32.81 3.24 3.07
CA VAL A 118 -32.49 4.27 2.08
C VAL A 118 -33.26 3.95 0.77
N ALA A 119 -34.17 4.83 0.36
CA ALA A 119 -35.06 4.57 -0.77
C ALA A 119 -34.31 4.49 -2.11
N GLU A 120 -33.29 5.30 -2.31
CA GLU A 120 -32.48 5.37 -3.54
C GLU A 120 -30.98 5.21 -3.21
N PRO A 121 -30.49 3.99 -2.92
CA PRO A 121 -29.11 3.76 -2.45
C PRO A 121 -28.03 4.24 -3.43
N GLU A 122 -28.24 4.05 -4.74
CA GLU A 122 -27.27 4.48 -5.75
C GLU A 122 -27.16 6.00 -5.84
N ARG A 123 -28.29 6.70 -5.82
CA ARG A 123 -28.31 8.15 -5.81
C ARG A 123 -27.64 8.71 -4.56
N PHE A 124 -28.00 8.20 -3.40
CA PHE A 124 -27.39 8.57 -2.12
C PHE A 124 -25.86 8.40 -2.15
N LEU A 125 -25.37 7.26 -2.65
CA LEU A 125 -23.95 6.98 -2.73
C LEU A 125 -23.20 7.91 -3.70
N ASN A 126 -23.82 8.26 -4.83
CA ASN A 126 -23.24 9.18 -5.79
C ASN A 126 -23.17 10.61 -5.24
N GLU A 127 -24.25 11.09 -4.61
CA GLU A 127 -24.28 12.42 -3.97
C GLU A 127 -23.23 12.52 -2.84
N ALA A 128 -23.13 11.48 -2.00
CA ALA A 128 -22.11 11.42 -0.93
C ALA A 128 -20.68 11.42 -1.47
N ARG A 129 -20.42 10.70 -2.56
CA ARG A 129 -19.11 10.69 -3.22
C ARG A 129 -18.76 12.07 -3.78
N ASP A 130 -19.70 12.71 -4.46
CA ASP A 130 -19.48 14.00 -5.10
C ASP A 130 -19.23 15.09 -4.03
N ALA A 131 -19.95 15.05 -2.91
CA ALA A 131 -19.73 15.93 -1.77
C ALA A 131 -18.36 15.73 -1.10
N ALA A 132 -17.82 14.50 -1.11
CA ALA A 132 -16.50 14.20 -0.53
C ALA A 132 -15.33 14.57 -1.46
N SER A 133 -15.58 14.81 -2.74
CA SER A 133 -14.58 15.10 -3.77
C SER A 133 -14.36 16.60 -4.02
N GLY A 134 -15.22 17.47 -3.49
CA GLY A 134 -15.14 18.93 -3.54
C GLY A 134 -14.43 19.49 -2.34
#